data_2384e14061e952504e022eff483ddc3b
#
_entry.id   2384e14061e952504e022eff483ddc3b
#
_cell.length_a   1.000
_cell.length_b   1.000
_cell.length_c   1.000
_cell.angle_alpha   90.00
_cell.angle_beta   90.00
_cell.angle_gamma   90.00
#
_symmetry.space_group_name_H-M   'P 1'
#
loop_
_entity.id
_entity.type
_entity.pdbx_description
1 polymer ?
#
loop_
_entity_poly.entity_id
_entity_poly.type
_entity_poly.pdbx_seq_one_letter_code
_entity_poly.pdbx_strand_id
1 'polypeptide(L)'
;MNGKQLKNSILQWAIQGKLVPQDPNDEPASVLLERIRTEKAKLVKEKKIKKDKNESIIYRGEDNSYYEKFLATGEVKCIDDEIPFEIPNGWEWCGLSLLIYPPKYGTSKKSVPSGILPVLRMGNIQDGEIVFDKLVFSNDLDDNKKLLLQYGDLLFNRTNSAELVGKTAIFRGQEGVN
;
A
#
# COMPACT_ATOMS: atom_id res chain seq x y z
N MET A 1 -14.65 -19.54 24.17
CA MET A 1 -14.01 -18.84 23.04
C MET A 1 -13.20 -19.88 22.26
N ASN A 2 -13.42 -20.03 20.96
CA ASN A 2 -12.65 -20.96 20.15
C ASN A 2 -11.36 -20.27 19.61
N GLY A 3 -10.41 -21.07 19.07
CA GLY A 3 -9.14 -20.54 18.60
C GLY A 3 -9.24 -19.47 17.52
N LYS A 4 -10.27 -19.53 16.65
CA LYS A 4 -10.54 -18.52 15.61
C LYS A 4 -10.99 -17.19 16.23
N GLN A 5 -11.86 -17.24 17.24
CA GLN A 5 -12.32 -16.05 17.95
C GLN A 5 -11.16 -15.38 18.70
N LEU A 6 -10.31 -16.17 19.37
CA LEU A 6 -9.12 -15.65 20.03
C LEU A 6 -8.16 -14.96 19.07
N LYS A 7 -7.84 -15.61 17.94
CA LYS A 7 -7.01 -15.01 16.90
C LYS A 7 -7.58 -13.69 16.40
N ASN A 8 -8.89 -13.63 16.11
CA ASN A 8 -9.52 -12.40 15.63
C ASN A 8 -9.46 -11.28 16.68
N SER A 9 -9.68 -11.60 17.97
CA SER A 9 -9.59 -10.60 19.05
C SER A 9 -8.15 -10.04 19.16
N ILE A 10 -7.13 -10.90 19.09
CA ILE A 10 -5.73 -10.45 19.13
C ILE A 10 -5.41 -9.56 17.94
N LEU A 11 -5.84 -9.93 16.73
CA LEU A 11 -5.65 -9.11 15.53
C LEU A 11 -6.35 -7.75 15.65
N GLN A 12 -7.58 -7.71 16.19
CA GLN A 12 -8.28 -6.46 16.44
C GLN A 12 -7.52 -5.55 17.41
N TRP A 13 -6.99 -6.10 18.49
CA TRP A 13 -6.19 -5.32 19.43
C TRP A 13 -4.88 -4.82 18.81
N ALA A 14 -4.25 -5.64 17.96
CA ALA A 14 -3.03 -5.24 17.25
C ALA A 14 -3.26 -4.03 16.33
N ILE A 15 -4.30 -4.08 15.47
CA ILE A 15 -4.60 -2.98 14.53
C ILE A 15 -5.10 -1.72 15.24
N GLN A 16 -5.68 -1.84 16.43
CA GLN A 16 -6.07 -0.70 17.28
C GLN A 16 -4.93 -0.15 18.16
N GLY A 17 -3.71 -0.70 18.03
CA GLY A 17 -2.57 -0.30 18.86
C GLY A 17 -2.72 -0.64 20.36
N LYS A 18 -3.63 -1.57 20.71
CA LYS A 18 -3.95 -1.95 22.10
C LYS A 18 -3.19 -3.19 22.58
N LEU A 19 -2.44 -3.84 21.70
CA LEU A 19 -1.76 -5.10 22.04
C LEU A 19 -0.53 -4.89 22.94
N VAL A 20 0.18 -3.78 22.71
CA VAL A 20 1.35 -3.37 23.47
C VAL A 20 1.22 -1.91 23.90
N PRO A 21 1.83 -1.50 25.03
CA PRO A 21 1.89 -0.09 25.40
C PRO A 21 2.59 0.73 24.33
N GLN A 22 2.10 1.94 24.08
CA GLN A 22 2.78 2.87 23.17
C GLN A 22 4.01 3.46 23.85
N ASP A 23 5.14 3.55 23.15
CA ASP A 23 6.34 4.24 23.65
C ASP A 23 6.17 5.76 23.45
N PRO A 24 6.23 6.56 24.53
CA PRO A 24 6.12 8.02 24.41
C PRO A 24 7.32 8.66 23.71
N ASN A 25 8.41 7.93 23.49
CA ASN A 25 9.59 8.41 22.76
C ASN A 25 9.52 8.10 21.25
N ASP A 26 8.53 7.33 20.80
CA ASP A 26 8.35 7.08 19.39
C ASP A 26 8.04 8.39 18.64
N GLU A 27 8.59 8.52 17.43
CA GLU A 27 8.29 9.64 16.55
C GLU A 27 6.78 9.65 16.22
N PRO A 28 6.07 10.76 16.47
CA PRO A 28 4.66 10.87 16.10
C PRO A 28 4.45 10.68 14.60
N ALA A 29 3.38 9.98 14.22
CA ALA A 29 3.05 9.72 12.82
C ALA A 29 2.89 11.02 11.99
N SER A 30 2.43 12.12 12.61
CA SER A 30 2.35 13.44 11.97
C SER A 30 3.71 13.91 11.41
N VAL A 31 4.80 13.70 12.14
CA VAL A 31 6.16 14.06 11.70
C VAL A 31 6.59 13.19 10.52
N LEU A 32 6.33 11.88 10.59
CA LEU A 32 6.59 10.96 9.48
C LEU A 32 5.81 11.35 8.23
N LEU A 33 4.51 11.63 8.36
CA LEU A 33 3.67 12.01 7.23
C LEU A 33 4.12 13.33 6.58
N GLU A 34 4.56 14.31 7.36
CA GLU A 34 5.09 15.58 6.84
C GLU A 34 6.40 15.36 6.07
N ARG A 35 7.29 14.48 6.58
CA ARG A 35 8.52 14.09 5.89
C ARG A 35 8.21 13.41 4.55
N ILE A 36 7.23 12.49 4.51
CA ILE A 36 6.78 11.83 3.27
C ILE A 36 6.23 12.86 2.28
N ARG A 37 5.38 13.81 2.71
CA ARG A 37 4.84 14.86 1.85
C ARG A 37 5.97 15.71 1.25
N THR A 38 6.92 16.12 2.07
CA THR A 38 8.07 16.92 1.63
C THR A 38 8.90 16.17 0.58
N GLU A 39 9.17 14.88 0.80
CA GLU A 39 9.90 14.06 -0.16
C GLU A 39 9.13 13.89 -1.46
N LYS A 40 7.83 13.58 -1.40
CA LYS A 40 6.99 13.48 -2.61
C LYS A 40 6.93 14.80 -3.38
N ALA A 41 6.79 15.93 -2.69
CA ALA A 41 6.80 17.24 -3.32
C ALA A 41 8.12 17.52 -4.07
N LYS A 42 9.25 17.11 -3.49
CA LYS A 42 10.58 17.17 -4.15
C LYS A 42 10.61 16.30 -5.41
N LEU A 43 10.14 15.05 -5.32
CA LEU A 43 10.10 14.13 -6.47
C LEU A 43 9.18 14.63 -7.60
N VAL A 44 8.07 15.28 -7.25
CA VAL A 44 7.19 15.93 -8.23
C VAL A 44 7.91 17.10 -8.91
N LYS A 45 8.60 17.96 -8.14
CA LYS A 45 9.37 19.09 -8.67
C LYS A 45 10.50 18.62 -9.60
N GLU A 46 11.16 17.50 -9.26
CA GLU A 46 12.17 16.85 -10.08
C GLU A 46 11.60 16.07 -11.27
N LYS A 47 10.28 16.07 -11.46
CA LYS A 47 9.54 15.32 -12.50
C LYS A 47 9.78 13.81 -12.46
N LYS A 48 10.16 13.25 -11.32
CA LYS A 48 10.34 11.81 -11.11
C LYS A 48 9.00 11.09 -10.90
N ILE A 49 8.05 11.77 -10.27
CA ILE A 49 6.68 11.28 -10.08
C ILE A 49 5.67 12.34 -10.51
N LYS A 50 4.44 11.92 -10.83
CA LYS A 50 3.34 12.85 -11.11
C LYS A 50 2.71 13.31 -9.81
N LYS A 51 2.24 14.59 -9.79
CA LYS A 51 1.45 15.10 -8.68
C LYS A 51 0.15 14.31 -8.54
N ASP A 52 -0.15 13.85 -7.34
CA ASP A 52 -1.44 13.25 -7.03
C ASP A 52 -2.52 14.34 -6.99
N LYS A 53 -3.59 14.17 -7.76
CA LYS A 53 -4.72 15.10 -7.76
C LYS A 53 -5.67 14.88 -6.59
N ASN A 54 -5.60 13.70 -5.98
CA ASN A 54 -6.44 13.28 -4.86
C ASN A 54 -5.67 13.32 -3.54
N GLU A 55 -4.55 14.03 -3.50
CA GLU A 55 -3.80 14.21 -2.26
C GLU A 55 -4.67 14.91 -1.22
N SER A 56 -4.77 14.32 -0.05
CA SER A 56 -5.61 14.79 1.04
C SER A 56 -4.89 14.76 2.39
N ILE A 57 -5.44 15.48 3.34
CA ILE A 57 -5.04 15.45 4.75
C ILE A 57 -6.26 15.07 5.57
N ILE A 58 -6.11 14.07 6.43
CA ILE A 58 -7.10 13.70 7.42
C ILE A 58 -6.72 14.38 8.73
N TYR A 59 -7.67 15.00 9.41
CA TYR A 59 -7.45 15.68 10.67
C TYR A 59 -8.70 15.61 11.56
N ARG A 60 -8.52 15.84 12.84
CA ARG A 60 -9.60 15.90 13.81
C ARG A 60 -10.06 17.34 13.98
N GLY A 61 -11.36 17.60 13.82
CA GLY A 61 -11.98 18.91 14.02
C GLY A 61 -12.17 19.28 15.50
N GLU A 62 -12.59 20.50 15.77
CA GLU A 62 -12.88 20.98 17.13
C GLU A 62 -14.06 20.24 17.77
N ASP A 63 -14.98 19.73 16.97
CA ASP A 63 -16.11 18.88 17.36
C ASP A 63 -15.72 17.43 17.61
N ASN A 64 -14.44 17.12 17.51
CA ASN A 64 -13.85 15.79 17.69
C ASN A 64 -14.11 14.80 16.53
N SER A 65 -14.77 15.25 15.46
CA SER A 65 -15.02 14.45 14.24
C SER A 65 -13.82 14.44 13.31
N TYR A 66 -13.68 13.38 12.49
CA TYR A 66 -12.63 13.29 11.49
C TYR A 66 -13.06 13.91 10.17
N TYR A 67 -12.16 14.68 9.59
CA TYR A 67 -12.35 15.37 8.32
C TYR A 67 -11.23 15.04 7.35
N GLU A 68 -11.58 14.85 6.09
CA GLU A 68 -10.62 14.76 4.98
C GLU A 68 -10.68 16.05 4.17
N LYS A 69 -9.54 16.72 4.01
CA LYS A 69 -9.37 17.91 3.17
C LYS A 69 -8.55 17.57 1.94
N PHE A 70 -9.13 17.72 0.76
CA PHE A 70 -8.46 17.56 -0.51
C PHE A 70 -7.61 18.79 -0.84
N LEU A 71 -6.30 18.60 -1.06
CA LEU A 71 -5.37 19.73 -1.23
C LEU A 71 -5.53 20.44 -2.58
N ALA A 72 -6.01 19.74 -3.60
CA ALA A 72 -6.19 20.31 -4.95
C ALA A 72 -7.41 21.22 -5.04
N THR A 73 -8.52 20.88 -4.38
CA THR A 73 -9.81 21.57 -4.45
C THR A 73 -10.10 22.42 -3.23
N GLY A 74 -9.48 22.11 -2.10
CA GLY A 74 -9.82 22.68 -0.79
C GLY A 74 -11.12 22.12 -0.20
N GLU A 75 -11.75 21.16 -0.86
CA GLU A 75 -12.97 20.49 -0.38
C GLU A 75 -12.69 19.78 0.94
N VAL A 76 -13.64 19.88 1.87
CA VAL A 76 -13.59 19.23 3.17
C VAL A 76 -14.82 18.35 3.32
N LYS A 77 -14.59 17.07 3.68
CA LYS A 77 -15.61 16.07 3.89
C LYS A 77 -15.48 15.51 5.31
N CYS A 78 -16.59 15.40 6.04
CA CYS A 78 -16.62 14.61 7.27
C CYS A 78 -16.55 13.11 6.91
N ILE A 79 -15.67 12.39 7.60
CA ILE A 79 -15.39 10.96 7.33
C ILE A 79 -15.53 10.10 8.60
N ASP A 80 -16.24 10.59 9.62
CA ASP A 80 -16.43 9.85 10.86
C ASP A 80 -17.00 8.45 10.64
N ASP A 81 -17.98 8.32 9.74
CA ASP A 81 -18.57 7.02 9.38
C ASP A 81 -17.59 6.07 8.66
N GLU A 82 -16.48 6.59 8.14
CA GLU A 82 -15.45 5.83 7.46
C GLU A 82 -14.32 5.39 8.42
N ILE A 83 -14.23 6.00 9.61
CA ILE A 83 -13.22 5.69 10.62
C ILE A 83 -13.63 4.44 11.40
N PRO A 84 -12.89 3.33 11.29
CA PRO A 84 -13.33 2.05 11.84
C PRO A 84 -13.13 1.92 13.35
N PHE A 85 -12.24 2.73 13.96
CA PHE A 85 -11.94 2.70 15.40
C PHE A 85 -11.09 3.91 15.81
N GLU A 86 -11.05 4.19 17.09
CA GLU A 86 -10.14 5.20 17.66
C GLU A 86 -8.70 4.68 17.69
N ILE A 87 -7.77 5.57 17.35
CA ILE A 87 -6.33 5.29 17.32
C ILE A 87 -5.63 5.85 18.56
N PRO A 88 -4.48 5.26 18.98
CA PRO A 88 -3.66 5.79 20.08
C PRO A 88 -3.09 7.18 19.78
N ASN A 89 -2.66 7.87 20.83
CA ASN A 89 -1.88 9.09 20.68
C ASN A 89 -0.58 8.82 19.89
N GLY A 90 -0.22 9.75 19.03
CA GLY A 90 0.93 9.60 18.14
C GLY A 90 0.65 8.88 16.84
N TRP A 91 -0.53 8.28 16.67
CA TRP A 91 -0.99 7.70 15.42
C TRP A 91 -1.83 8.71 14.62
N GLU A 92 -1.81 8.55 13.31
CA GLU A 92 -2.57 9.41 12.39
C GLU A 92 -3.28 8.57 11.33
N TRP A 93 -4.49 8.97 10.97
CA TRP A 93 -5.14 8.47 9.78
C TRP A 93 -4.60 9.16 8.54
N CYS A 94 -4.31 8.42 7.48
CA CYS A 94 -3.94 9.00 6.20
C CYS A 94 -4.45 8.17 5.03
N GLY A 95 -4.66 8.80 3.88
CA GLY A 95 -4.95 8.10 2.64
C GLY A 95 -3.76 7.25 2.20
N LEU A 96 -4.01 6.01 1.75
CA LEU A 96 -2.95 5.11 1.26
C LEU A 96 -2.13 5.73 0.13
N SER A 97 -2.75 6.59 -0.70
CA SER A 97 -2.07 7.29 -1.80
C SER A 97 -0.89 8.15 -1.33
N LEU A 98 -0.93 8.64 -0.08
CA LEU A 98 0.21 9.37 0.50
C LEU A 98 1.43 8.48 0.69
N LEU A 99 1.22 7.21 1.10
CA LEU A 99 2.29 6.29 1.48
C LEU A 99 2.91 5.54 0.30
N ILE A 100 2.27 5.54 -0.87
CA ILE A 100 2.73 4.81 -2.05
C ILE A 100 3.11 5.75 -3.19
N TYR A 101 3.95 5.29 -4.09
CA TYR A 101 4.13 5.93 -5.40
C TYR A 101 2.93 5.63 -6.31
N PRO A 102 2.72 6.44 -7.39
CA PRO A 102 1.62 6.19 -8.31
C PRO A 102 1.64 4.74 -8.82
N PRO A 103 0.51 4.01 -8.71
CA PRO A 103 0.46 2.61 -9.08
C PRO A 103 0.68 2.44 -10.58
N LYS A 104 1.41 1.39 -10.96
CA LYS A 104 1.62 0.98 -12.33
C LYS A 104 0.76 -0.25 -12.62
N TYR A 105 0.13 -0.29 -13.78
CA TYR A 105 -0.52 -1.49 -14.26
C TYR A 105 0.53 -2.45 -14.84
N GLY A 106 0.33 -3.74 -14.61
CA GLY A 106 1.09 -4.78 -15.26
C GLY A 106 0.80 -4.85 -16.77
N THR A 107 1.48 -5.78 -17.45
CA THR A 107 1.26 -6.00 -18.88
C THR A 107 0.01 -6.83 -19.15
N SER A 108 -0.68 -6.52 -20.26
CA SER A 108 -1.73 -7.36 -20.86
C SER A 108 -1.19 -8.21 -22.02
N LYS A 109 0.10 -8.10 -22.35
CA LYS A 109 0.71 -8.87 -23.44
C LYS A 109 0.79 -10.34 -23.10
N LYS A 110 0.69 -11.17 -24.14
CA LYS A 110 0.70 -12.63 -23.99
C LYS A 110 2.08 -13.10 -23.50
N SER A 111 2.08 -13.83 -22.41
CA SER A 111 3.27 -14.48 -21.89
C SER A 111 3.60 -15.78 -22.65
N VAL A 112 4.87 -16.19 -22.60
CA VAL A 112 5.41 -17.41 -23.24
C VAL A 112 5.96 -18.38 -22.17
N PRO A 113 6.09 -19.68 -22.50
CA PRO A 113 6.58 -20.67 -21.54
C PRO A 113 8.04 -20.46 -21.11
N SER A 114 8.86 -19.82 -21.96
CA SER A 114 10.25 -19.46 -21.68
C SER A 114 10.61 -18.14 -22.34
N GLY A 115 11.48 -17.35 -21.71
CA GLY A 115 11.82 -16.02 -22.24
C GLY A 115 12.84 -15.30 -21.38
N ILE A 116 12.98 -13.99 -21.62
CA ILE A 116 14.03 -13.14 -21.04
C ILE A 116 13.79 -12.87 -19.55
N LEU A 117 12.56 -12.47 -19.18
CA LEU A 117 12.21 -12.16 -17.80
C LEU A 117 10.97 -12.91 -17.34
N PRO A 118 10.95 -13.44 -16.11
CA PRO A 118 9.76 -14.04 -15.53
C PRO A 118 8.69 -12.97 -15.28
N VAL A 119 7.43 -13.38 -15.45
CA VAL A 119 6.24 -12.55 -15.22
C VAL A 119 5.46 -13.15 -14.07
N LEU A 120 5.29 -12.37 -13.02
CA LEU A 120 4.41 -12.73 -11.91
C LEU A 120 2.95 -12.49 -12.29
N ARG A 121 2.12 -13.48 -11.98
CA ARG A 121 0.66 -13.44 -12.19
C ARG A 121 -0.03 -13.55 -10.84
N MET A 122 -1.33 -13.28 -10.79
CA MET A 122 -2.14 -13.40 -9.56
C MET A 122 -1.97 -14.73 -8.84
N GLY A 123 -1.79 -15.85 -9.57
CA GLY A 123 -1.54 -17.17 -8.99
C GLY A 123 -0.21 -17.26 -8.24
N ASN A 124 0.69 -16.33 -8.47
CA ASN A 124 1.96 -16.22 -7.76
C ASN A 124 1.84 -15.43 -6.44
N ILE A 125 0.68 -14.85 -6.13
CA ILE A 125 0.41 -14.23 -4.83
C ILE A 125 -0.40 -15.23 -3.99
N GLN A 126 0.24 -15.81 -2.98
CA GLN A 126 -0.36 -16.81 -2.10
C GLN A 126 -0.03 -16.47 -0.65
N ASP A 127 -1.04 -16.42 0.20
CA ASP A 127 -0.92 -16.16 1.65
C ASP A 127 -0.11 -14.91 2.03
N GLY A 128 -0.16 -13.87 1.18
CA GLY A 128 0.57 -12.61 1.39
C GLY A 128 2.03 -12.64 0.92
N GLU A 129 2.48 -13.74 0.32
CA GLU A 129 3.84 -13.92 -0.18
C GLU A 129 3.84 -14.18 -1.69
N ILE A 130 5.02 -13.98 -2.31
CA ILE A 130 5.23 -14.29 -3.73
C ILE A 130 5.83 -15.68 -3.86
N VAL A 131 5.12 -16.54 -4.60
CA VAL A 131 5.54 -17.89 -4.92
C VAL A 131 6.03 -17.93 -6.37
N PHE A 132 7.27 -18.34 -6.57
CA PHE A 132 7.93 -18.37 -7.88
C PHE A 132 7.69 -19.67 -8.66
N ASP A 133 6.57 -20.34 -8.41
CA ASP A 133 6.18 -21.55 -9.10
C ASP A 133 5.46 -21.26 -10.42
N LYS A 134 5.59 -22.14 -11.39
CA LYS A 134 4.88 -22.09 -12.68
C LYS A 134 4.97 -20.72 -13.35
N LEU A 135 6.14 -20.14 -13.34
CA LEU A 135 6.42 -18.85 -13.97
C LEU A 135 6.18 -18.95 -15.49
N VAL A 136 5.72 -17.84 -16.03
CA VAL A 136 5.72 -17.56 -17.46
C VAL A 136 6.66 -16.41 -17.72
N PHE A 137 6.98 -16.15 -18.98
CA PHE A 137 8.04 -15.20 -19.33
C PHE A 137 7.54 -14.17 -20.34
N SER A 138 8.25 -13.05 -20.38
CA SER A 138 8.09 -12.00 -21.37
C SER A 138 9.38 -11.84 -22.16
N ASN A 139 9.21 -11.64 -23.49
CA ASN A 139 10.30 -11.23 -24.41
C ASN A 139 10.15 -9.78 -24.84
N ASP A 140 9.19 -9.05 -24.30
CA ASP A 140 8.97 -7.65 -24.63
C ASP A 140 9.93 -6.75 -23.85
N LEU A 141 10.94 -6.22 -24.55
CA LEU A 141 11.99 -5.44 -23.92
C LEU A 141 11.49 -4.13 -23.28
N ASP A 142 10.45 -3.51 -23.88
CA ASP A 142 9.90 -2.26 -23.36
C ASP A 142 9.11 -2.49 -22.07
N ASP A 143 8.26 -3.51 -22.04
CA ASP A 143 7.51 -3.90 -20.84
C ASP A 143 8.47 -4.38 -19.75
N ASN A 144 9.44 -5.21 -20.10
CA ASN A 144 10.46 -5.70 -19.17
C ASN A 144 11.20 -4.56 -18.48
N LYS A 145 11.57 -3.51 -19.24
CA LYS A 145 12.23 -2.33 -18.68
C LYS A 145 11.32 -1.47 -17.80
N LYS A 146 10.04 -1.29 -18.19
CA LYS A 146 9.09 -0.42 -17.48
C LYS A 146 8.50 -1.05 -16.23
N LEU A 147 8.33 -2.37 -16.24
CA LEU A 147 7.62 -3.13 -15.22
C LEU A 147 8.53 -4.02 -14.38
N LEU A 148 9.85 -3.83 -14.49
CA LEU A 148 10.82 -4.53 -13.66
C LEU A 148 10.55 -4.22 -12.18
N LEU A 149 10.34 -5.28 -11.41
CA LEU A 149 10.10 -5.17 -9.98
C LEU A 149 11.39 -4.89 -9.22
N GLN A 150 11.28 -4.09 -8.20
CA GLN A 150 12.36 -3.78 -7.26
C GLN A 150 12.00 -4.29 -5.87
N TYR A 151 13.02 -4.55 -5.06
CA TYR A 151 12.81 -4.92 -3.66
C TYR A 151 11.94 -3.89 -2.95
N GLY A 152 10.89 -4.35 -2.29
CA GLY A 152 9.92 -3.49 -1.60
C GLY A 152 8.70 -3.09 -2.44
N ASP A 153 8.66 -3.42 -3.74
CA ASP A 153 7.46 -3.17 -4.54
C ASP A 153 6.27 -3.97 -4.02
N LEU A 154 5.14 -3.28 -3.83
CA LEU A 154 3.88 -3.89 -3.43
C LEU A 154 3.07 -4.31 -4.65
N LEU A 155 2.81 -5.60 -4.78
CA LEU A 155 1.91 -6.15 -5.79
C LEU A 155 0.49 -6.23 -5.24
N PHE A 156 -0.47 -5.77 -6.02
CA PHE A 156 -1.89 -5.76 -5.67
C PHE A 156 -2.74 -6.34 -6.78
N ASN A 157 -3.53 -7.36 -6.47
CA ASN A 157 -4.46 -7.93 -7.41
C ASN A 157 -5.78 -7.16 -7.43
N ARG A 158 -6.02 -6.42 -8.51
CA ARG A 158 -7.15 -5.53 -8.69
C ARG A 158 -8.39 -6.20 -9.29
N THR A 159 -8.24 -7.31 -9.96
CA THR A 159 -9.28 -7.94 -10.80
C THR A 159 -9.53 -9.39 -10.43
N ASN A 160 -10.53 -9.99 -11.06
CA ASN A 160 -11.03 -11.35 -10.95
C ASN A 160 -12.12 -11.55 -9.89
N SER A 161 -12.24 -12.79 -9.39
CA SER A 161 -13.29 -13.14 -8.43
C SER A 161 -13.10 -12.41 -7.10
N ALA A 162 -14.17 -12.29 -6.34
CA ALA A 162 -14.15 -11.68 -5.00
C ALA A 162 -13.10 -12.30 -4.06
N GLU A 163 -12.73 -13.58 -4.28
CA GLU A 163 -11.72 -14.28 -3.50
C GLU A 163 -10.28 -13.86 -3.84
N LEU A 164 -10.06 -13.36 -5.04
CA LEU A 164 -8.72 -13.01 -5.55
C LEU A 164 -8.44 -11.52 -5.53
N VAL A 165 -9.49 -10.68 -5.59
CA VAL A 165 -9.35 -9.22 -5.47
C VAL A 165 -8.83 -8.86 -4.09
N GLY A 166 -7.89 -7.92 -4.04
CA GLY A 166 -7.28 -7.47 -2.80
C GLY A 166 -6.10 -8.30 -2.32
N LYS A 167 -5.78 -9.42 -2.96
CA LYS A 167 -4.52 -10.14 -2.65
C LYS A 167 -3.34 -9.23 -2.89
N THR A 168 -2.47 -9.14 -1.89
CA THR A 168 -1.27 -8.32 -1.91
C THR A 168 -0.06 -9.12 -1.48
N ALA A 169 1.11 -8.79 -2.02
CA ALA A 169 2.39 -9.29 -1.54
C ALA A 169 3.50 -8.27 -1.82
N ILE A 170 4.52 -8.25 -0.96
CA ILE A 170 5.71 -7.43 -1.16
C ILE A 170 6.74 -8.25 -1.92
N PHE A 171 7.28 -7.67 -3.01
CA PHE A 171 8.39 -8.27 -3.72
C PHE A 171 9.69 -8.10 -2.92
N ARG A 172 10.25 -9.20 -2.45
CA ARG A 172 11.50 -9.24 -1.68
C ARG A 172 12.67 -9.77 -2.48
N GLY A 173 12.51 -9.88 -3.80
CA GLY A 173 13.49 -10.55 -4.65
C GLY A 173 13.41 -12.08 -4.52
N GLN A 174 14.21 -12.77 -5.30
CA GLN A 174 14.44 -14.20 -5.16
C GLN A 174 15.92 -14.38 -4.75
N GLU A 175 16.19 -15.16 -3.71
CA GLU A 175 17.57 -15.49 -3.35
C GLU A 175 18.31 -16.11 -4.53
N GLY A 176 19.46 -15.53 -4.90
CA GLY A 176 20.30 -16.03 -6.00
C GLY A 176 19.93 -15.54 -7.41
N VAL A 177 18.97 -14.62 -7.54
CA VAL A 177 18.68 -13.91 -8.80
C VAL A 177 19.01 -12.44 -8.62
N ASN A 178 20.11 -12.02 -9.21
CA ASN A 178 20.52 -10.62 -9.35
C ASN A 178 19.82 -10.00 -10.56
#